data_6a077e4221d15e31d3d7e4f43a216c9c
#
_entry.id   6a077e4221d15e31d3d7e4f43a216c9c
#
_cell.length_a   1.000
_cell.length_b   1.000
_cell.length_c   1.000
_cell.angle_alpha   90.00
_cell.angle_beta   90.00
_cell.angle_gamma   90.00
#
_symmetry.space_group_name_H-M   'P 1'
#
loop_
_entity.id
_entity.type
_entity.pdbx_description
1 polymer ?
#
loop_
_entity_poly.entity_id
_entity_poly.type
_entity_poly.pdbx_seq_one_letter_code
_entity_poly.pdbx_strand_id
1 'polypeptide(L)'
;MPTASINNHEMYYEIHGSGAPAVCMGGWGTYCHGNEKALARGLTDQHKVLVYDYRGIGNSTDDPNTTASMRLYAEDLIQLLDYLNWTNVHLIGLVGMGCCIGQEVAINRPDLVRSMVNMGAWASCDQYLFDQLNLFRSVHRDSGFLTFQEFVCIYSFLPEFYNENKHRLLGPDGQWRELKDNYGTHERLVEACLTHDTMERLESIQAPTLIIHAAKDMVTGPRTTLPLEWGINGAEGVTMKDVAHVVAGKEQKIEFCNILFSFLAKH
;
A
#
# COMPACT_ATOMS: atom_id res chain seq x y z
N MET A 1 -23.64 -0.22 5.02
CA MET A 1 -22.15 -0.11 5.00
C MET A 1 -21.82 0.87 3.88
N PRO A 2 -20.90 1.80 4.06
CA PRO A 2 -20.66 2.83 3.06
C PRO A 2 -20.01 2.24 1.80
N THR A 3 -20.73 2.29 0.70
CA THR A 3 -20.25 1.98 -0.64
C THR A 3 -20.48 3.19 -1.53
N ALA A 4 -19.60 3.39 -2.49
CA ALA A 4 -19.72 4.41 -3.52
C ALA A 4 -19.71 3.73 -4.90
N SER A 5 -20.67 4.10 -5.74
CA SER A 5 -20.68 3.67 -7.15
C SER A 5 -19.77 4.61 -7.94
N ILE A 6 -18.57 4.17 -8.25
CA ILE A 6 -17.54 4.97 -8.92
C ILE A 6 -16.84 4.10 -9.97
N ASN A 7 -16.33 4.74 -11.00
CA ASN A 7 -15.51 4.11 -12.03
C ASN A 7 -16.01 2.71 -12.46
N ASN A 8 -17.33 2.60 -12.65
CA ASN A 8 -18.08 1.40 -13.05
C ASN A 8 -17.99 0.20 -12.08
N HIS A 9 -17.81 0.44 -10.78
CA HIS A 9 -17.92 -0.60 -9.76
C HIS A 9 -18.43 -0.03 -8.43
N GLU A 10 -18.84 -0.91 -7.51
CA GLU A 10 -19.18 -0.56 -6.14
C GLU A 10 -17.93 -0.66 -5.28
N MET A 11 -17.49 0.46 -4.73
CA MET A 11 -16.30 0.54 -3.89
C MET A 11 -16.69 0.69 -2.43
N TYR A 12 -16.27 -0.26 -1.59
CA TYR A 12 -16.43 -0.20 -0.13
C TYR A 12 -15.34 0.66 0.50
N TYR A 13 -15.73 1.50 1.46
CA TYR A 13 -14.78 2.33 2.20
C TYR A 13 -15.22 2.55 3.65
N GLU A 14 -14.28 2.91 4.51
CA GLU A 14 -14.52 3.32 5.88
C GLU A 14 -13.77 4.62 6.18
N ILE A 15 -14.33 5.43 7.09
CA ILE A 15 -13.70 6.66 7.57
C ILE A 15 -13.60 6.57 9.08
N HIS A 16 -12.39 6.71 9.61
CA HIS A 16 -12.10 6.64 11.04
C HIS A 16 -11.48 7.94 11.53
N GLY A 17 -11.84 8.38 12.74
CA GLY A 17 -11.29 9.58 13.36
C GLY A 17 -11.85 10.89 12.83
N SER A 18 -11.16 11.99 13.13
CA SER A 18 -11.53 13.36 12.76
C SER A 18 -10.28 14.24 12.60
N GLY A 19 -10.40 15.34 11.85
CA GLY A 19 -9.29 16.27 11.59
C GLY A 19 -8.90 16.33 10.13
N ALA A 20 -7.61 16.54 9.83
CA ALA A 20 -7.11 16.62 8.47
C ALA A 20 -7.33 15.29 7.70
N PRO A 21 -7.71 15.34 6.41
CA PRO A 21 -7.97 14.13 5.65
C PRO A 21 -6.67 13.37 5.32
N ALA A 22 -6.69 12.06 5.54
CA ALA A 22 -5.62 11.14 5.18
C ALA A 22 -6.21 9.87 4.56
N VAL A 23 -5.50 9.26 3.62
CA VAL A 23 -5.81 7.94 3.06
C VAL A 23 -4.70 6.98 3.41
N CYS A 24 -5.04 5.83 3.99
CA CYS A 24 -4.10 4.74 4.19
C CYS A 24 -4.30 3.67 3.12
N MET A 25 -3.24 3.36 2.40
CA MET A 25 -3.20 2.41 1.29
C MET A 25 -2.13 1.36 1.56
N GLY A 26 -2.49 0.09 1.50
CA GLY A 26 -1.57 -1.02 1.72
C GLY A 26 -1.23 -1.81 0.47
N GLY A 27 -0.65 -2.98 0.66
CA GLY A 27 -0.43 -3.98 -0.38
C GLY A 27 -1.70 -4.76 -0.72
N TRP A 28 -1.53 -5.99 -1.13
CA TRP A 28 -2.62 -6.88 -1.58
C TRP A 28 -3.61 -7.22 -0.45
N GLY A 29 -4.69 -6.44 -0.34
CA GLY A 29 -5.72 -6.65 0.68
C GLY A 29 -5.34 -6.22 2.10
N THR A 30 -4.25 -5.49 2.29
CA THR A 30 -3.96 -4.81 3.56
C THR A 30 -4.71 -3.48 3.64
N TYR A 31 -5.02 -3.03 4.85
CA TYR A 31 -5.81 -1.80 5.09
C TYR A 31 -7.19 -1.79 4.43
N CYS A 32 -7.80 -2.97 4.23
CA CYS A 32 -9.19 -3.06 3.85
C CYS A 32 -10.12 -3.00 5.06
N HIS A 33 -11.43 -3.21 4.82
CA HIS A 33 -12.49 -3.12 5.82
C HIS A 33 -12.16 -3.87 7.12
N GLY A 34 -12.61 -3.31 8.24
CA GLY A 34 -12.40 -3.89 9.58
C GLY A 34 -10.95 -3.87 10.08
N ASN A 35 -10.05 -3.20 9.38
CA ASN A 35 -8.62 -3.14 9.72
C ASN A 35 -8.19 -1.83 10.40
N GLU A 36 -9.07 -1.09 11.04
CA GLU A 36 -8.72 0.11 11.80
C GLU A 36 -7.52 -0.13 12.75
N LYS A 37 -7.45 -1.32 13.35
CA LYS A 37 -6.35 -1.72 14.25
C LYS A 37 -4.99 -1.84 13.56
N ALA A 38 -4.95 -1.91 12.24
CA ALA A 38 -3.71 -1.94 11.46
C ALA A 38 -3.15 -0.54 11.19
N LEU A 39 -3.94 0.52 11.39
CA LEU A 39 -3.50 1.90 11.24
C LEU A 39 -2.42 2.25 12.26
N ALA A 40 -1.59 3.24 11.91
CA ALA A 40 -0.62 3.79 12.84
C ALA A 40 -1.33 4.29 14.11
N ARG A 41 -0.85 3.84 15.27
CA ARG A 41 -1.49 4.16 16.55
C ARG A 41 -1.48 5.68 16.78
N GLY A 42 -2.64 6.26 16.99
CA GLY A 42 -2.83 7.70 17.19
C GLY A 42 -3.10 8.47 15.90
N LEU A 43 -3.07 7.84 14.73
CA LEU A 43 -3.35 8.52 13.46
C LEU A 43 -4.79 9.07 13.43
N THR A 44 -5.76 8.30 13.91
CA THR A 44 -7.18 8.67 13.97
C THR A 44 -7.50 9.71 15.04
N ASP A 45 -6.56 10.01 15.95
CA ASP A 45 -6.74 11.06 16.97
C ASP A 45 -6.61 12.48 16.37
N GLN A 46 -5.89 12.59 15.22
CA GLN A 46 -5.58 13.87 14.58
C GLN A 46 -6.04 13.94 13.12
N HIS A 47 -6.38 12.81 12.52
CA HIS A 47 -6.74 12.71 11.13
C HIS A 47 -8.05 11.98 10.92
N LYS A 48 -8.81 12.45 9.95
CA LYS A 48 -9.92 11.73 9.35
C LYS A 48 -9.34 10.78 8.30
N VAL A 49 -9.27 9.49 8.63
CA VAL A 49 -8.54 8.47 7.85
C VAL A 49 -9.51 7.65 7.01
N LEU A 50 -9.32 7.69 5.70
CA LEU A 50 -10.00 6.83 4.73
C LEU A 50 -9.20 5.53 4.55
N VAL A 51 -9.88 4.41 4.65
CA VAL A 51 -9.45 3.09 4.18
C VAL A 51 -10.51 2.54 3.24
N TYR A 52 -10.11 1.74 2.26
CA TYR A 52 -11.03 1.22 1.25
C TYR A 52 -10.56 -0.13 0.73
N ASP A 53 -11.50 -0.92 0.25
CA ASP A 53 -11.21 -2.18 -0.40
C ASP A 53 -10.91 -1.94 -1.89
N TYR A 54 -9.78 -2.46 -2.38
CA TYR A 54 -9.47 -2.43 -3.81
C TYR A 54 -10.49 -3.26 -4.60
N ARG A 55 -10.56 -3.04 -5.92
CA ARG A 55 -11.39 -3.85 -6.82
C ARG A 55 -11.20 -5.34 -6.57
N GLY A 56 -12.31 -6.07 -6.42
CA GLY A 56 -12.33 -7.50 -6.17
C GLY A 56 -11.84 -7.94 -4.79
N ILE A 57 -11.48 -6.99 -3.91
CA ILE A 57 -11.12 -7.26 -2.52
C ILE A 57 -12.32 -6.98 -1.61
N GLY A 58 -12.51 -7.82 -0.60
CA GLY A 58 -13.48 -7.62 0.47
C GLY A 58 -14.89 -7.39 -0.04
N ASN A 59 -15.42 -6.19 0.17
CA ASN A 59 -16.77 -5.81 -0.21
C ASN A 59 -16.84 -4.96 -1.50
N SER A 60 -15.70 -4.70 -2.14
CA SER A 60 -15.68 -4.01 -3.44
C SER A 60 -15.89 -4.99 -4.59
N THR A 61 -16.70 -4.58 -5.57
CA THR A 61 -16.87 -5.35 -6.81
C THR A 61 -15.69 -5.12 -7.77
N ASP A 62 -15.63 -5.90 -8.85
CA ASP A 62 -14.68 -5.71 -9.95
C ASP A 62 -15.35 -6.06 -11.28
N ASP A 63 -14.83 -5.51 -12.37
CA ASP A 63 -15.11 -5.97 -13.72
C ASP A 63 -13.83 -6.64 -14.26
N PRO A 64 -13.82 -7.97 -14.39
CA PRO A 64 -12.67 -8.71 -14.87
C PRO A 64 -12.28 -8.38 -16.32
N ASN A 65 -13.15 -7.73 -17.10
CA ASN A 65 -12.85 -7.30 -18.46
C ASN A 65 -12.07 -5.97 -18.51
N THR A 66 -12.00 -5.24 -17.39
CA THR A 66 -11.19 -4.02 -17.31
C THR A 66 -9.73 -4.39 -17.05
N THR A 67 -8.79 -3.88 -17.86
CA THR A 67 -7.35 -4.13 -17.68
C THR A 67 -6.87 -3.57 -16.35
N ALA A 68 -6.30 -4.42 -15.49
CA ALA A 68 -5.74 -4.01 -14.22
C ALA A 68 -4.45 -3.21 -14.41
N SER A 69 -4.34 -2.07 -13.76
CA SER A 69 -3.14 -1.23 -13.76
C SER A 69 -3.14 -0.33 -12.53
N MET A 70 -1.97 0.17 -12.09
CA MET A 70 -1.92 1.14 -10.98
C MET A 70 -2.70 2.41 -11.30
N ARG A 71 -2.74 2.81 -12.57
CA ARG A 71 -3.54 3.94 -13.02
C ARG A 71 -5.04 3.71 -12.82
N LEU A 72 -5.55 2.50 -13.06
CA LEU A 72 -6.95 2.15 -12.79
C LEU A 72 -7.27 2.29 -11.30
N TYR A 73 -6.44 1.73 -10.42
CA TYR A 73 -6.64 1.82 -8.96
C TYR A 73 -6.47 3.26 -8.44
N ALA A 74 -5.62 4.05 -9.05
CA ALA A 74 -5.49 5.48 -8.74
C ALA A 74 -6.73 6.27 -9.18
N GLU A 75 -7.29 5.96 -10.34
CA GLU A 75 -8.54 6.57 -10.82
C GLU A 75 -9.71 6.24 -9.89
N ASP A 76 -9.78 5.01 -9.38
CA ASP A 76 -10.77 4.62 -8.37
C ASP A 76 -10.66 5.49 -7.11
N LEU A 77 -9.45 5.70 -6.60
CA LEU A 77 -9.22 6.56 -5.44
C LEU A 77 -9.55 8.03 -5.73
N ILE A 78 -9.15 8.54 -6.90
CA ILE A 78 -9.45 9.91 -7.31
C ILE A 78 -10.96 10.13 -7.31
N GLN A 79 -11.72 9.23 -7.95
CA GLN A 79 -13.18 9.34 -8.00
C GLN A 79 -13.83 9.18 -6.61
N LEU A 80 -13.26 8.35 -5.72
CA LEU A 80 -13.73 8.24 -4.35
C LEU A 80 -13.47 9.55 -3.57
N LEU A 81 -12.31 10.17 -3.74
CA LEU A 81 -12.01 11.47 -3.12
C LEU A 81 -12.93 12.58 -3.65
N ASP A 82 -13.18 12.62 -4.95
CA ASP A 82 -14.14 13.56 -5.58
C ASP A 82 -15.57 13.32 -5.04
N TYR A 83 -16.01 12.05 -4.92
CA TYR A 83 -17.32 11.69 -4.34
C TYR A 83 -17.45 12.15 -2.88
N LEU A 84 -16.40 12.02 -2.09
CA LEU A 84 -16.35 12.47 -0.70
C LEU A 84 -16.15 13.98 -0.55
N ASN A 85 -15.89 14.70 -1.64
CA ASN A 85 -15.46 16.10 -1.65
C ASN A 85 -14.20 16.33 -0.79
N TRP A 86 -13.23 15.42 -0.87
CA TRP A 86 -11.97 15.52 -0.16
C TRP A 86 -10.87 16.06 -1.06
N THR A 87 -10.21 17.10 -0.59
CA THR A 87 -9.02 17.71 -1.17
C THR A 87 -7.96 17.90 -0.11
N ASN A 88 -6.74 18.23 -0.50
CA ASN A 88 -5.64 18.47 0.43
C ASN A 88 -5.40 17.29 1.38
N VAL A 89 -5.25 16.10 0.81
CA VAL A 89 -5.24 14.81 1.50
C VAL A 89 -3.79 14.33 1.69
N HIS A 90 -3.48 13.82 2.88
CA HIS A 90 -2.25 13.05 3.10
C HIS A 90 -2.41 11.64 2.51
N LEU A 91 -1.56 11.26 1.55
CA LEU A 91 -1.50 9.91 1.00
C LEU A 91 -0.46 9.08 1.74
N ILE A 92 -0.88 8.06 2.48
CA ILE A 92 0.00 7.20 3.27
C ILE A 92 0.01 5.83 2.61
N GLY A 93 1.00 5.62 1.73
CA GLY A 93 1.23 4.36 1.04
C GLY A 93 2.21 3.49 1.81
N LEU A 94 1.78 2.27 2.11
CA LEU A 94 2.57 1.28 2.82
C LEU A 94 2.55 -0.05 2.07
N VAL A 95 3.68 -0.74 2.06
CA VAL A 95 3.77 -2.11 1.57
C VAL A 95 3.40 -2.24 0.07
N GLY A 96 4.12 -1.51 -0.77
CA GLY A 96 4.11 -1.73 -2.21
C GLY A 96 2.99 -1.04 -2.97
N MET A 97 1.93 -1.77 -3.31
CA MET A 97 0.87 -1.32 -4.23
C MET A 97 0.25 0.03 -3.86
N GLY A 98 -0.04 0.26 -2.56
CA GLY A 98 -0.59 1.53 -2.09
C GLY A 98 0.31 2.73 -2.36
N CYS A 99 1.62 2.54 -2.35
CA CYS A 99 2.58 3.58 -2.70
C CYS A 99 2.51 3.91 -4.21
N CYS A 100 2.41 2.90 -5.05
CA CYS A 100 2.31 3.06 -6.51
C CYS A 100 0.99 3.77 -6.90
N ILE A 101 -0.11 3.43 -6.24
CA ILE A 101 -1.39 4.15 -6.38
C ILE A 101 -1.20 5.62 -5.97
N GLY A 102 -0.56 5.89 -4.83
CA GLY A 102 -0.28 7.25 -4.37
C GLY A 102 0.54 8.08 -5.36
N GLN A 103 1.56 7.48 -5.99
CA GLN A 103 2.34 8.12 -7.05
C GLN A 103 1.45 8.52 -8.24
N GLU A 104 0.63 7.60 -8.73
CA GLU A 104 -0.29 7.89 -9.85
C GLU A 104 -1.32 8.99 -9.49
N VAL A 105 -1.84 9.01 -8.26
CA VAL A 105 -2.72 10.10 -7.80
C VAL A 105 -1.96 11.42 -7.76
N ALA A 106 -0.75 11.47 -7.19
CA ALA A 106 0.03 12.69 -7.07
C ALA A 106 0.47 13.27 -8.43
N ILE A 107 0.69 12.40 -9.42
CA ILE A 107 1.01 12.79 -10.80
C ILE A 107 -0.23 13.33 -11.54
N ASN A 108 -1.36 12.63 -11.45
CA ASN A 108 -2.53 12.95 -12.27
C ASN A 108 -3.48 13.98 -11.63
N ARG A 109 -3.50 14.10 -10.31
CA ARG A 109 -4.35 15.02 -9.53
C ARG A 109 -3.57 15.66 -8.37
N PRO A 110 -2.51 16.42 -8.67
CA PRO A 110 -1.71 17.09 -7.64
C PRO A 110 -2.53 18.04 -6.75
N ASP A 111 -3.63 18.56 -7.26
CA ASP A 111 -4.60 19.39 -6.54
C ASP A 111 -5.26 18.70 -5.34
N LEU A 112 -5.33 17.38 -5.34
CA LEU A 112 -5.90 16.60 -4.23
C LEU A 112 -4.88 16.34 -3.11
N VAL A 113 -3.58 16.37 -3.40
CA VAL A 113 -2.54 15.81 -2.52
C VAL A 113 -1.88 16.89 -1.69
N ARG A 114 -1.95 16.74 -0.37
CA ARG A 114 -1.26 17.57 0.62
C ARG A 114 0.19 17.14 0.83
N SER A 115 0.39 15.85 1.05
CA SER A 115 1.71 15.22 1.15
C SER A 115 1.60 13.73 0.86
N MET A 116 2.74 13.08 0.63
CA MET A 116 2.80 11.67 0.32
C MET A 116 3.86 10.96 1.17
N VAL A 117 3.52 9.79 1.70
CA VAL A 117 4.44 8.88 2.40
C VAL A 117 4.49 7.57 1.63
N ASN A 118 5.69 7.12 1.31
CA ASN A 118 5.94 5.87 0.59
C ASN A 118 6.90 4.99 1.38
N MET A 119 6.44 3.78 1.75
CA MET A 119 7.28 2.76 2.36
C MET A 119 7.11 1.43 1.62
N GLY A 120 8.21 0.82 1.20
CA GLY A 120 8.16 -0.42 0.42
C GLY A 120 7.66 -0.21 -1.02
N ALA A 121 8.09 0.88 -1.66
CA ALA A 121 7.62 1.34 -2.96
C ALA A 121 8.63 1.06 -4.08
N TRP A 122 8.17 1.22 -5.32
CA TRP A 122 9.01 1.29 -6.52
C TRP A 122 8.43 2.28 -7.52
N ALA A 123 9.26 2.79 -8.43
CA ALA A 123 8.81 3.59 -9.57
C ALA A 123 8.60 2.75 -10.82
N SER A 124 9.42 1.70 -11.01
CA SER A 124 9.27 0.70 -12.05
C SER A 124 9.80 -0.65 -11.56
N CYS A 125 9.28 -1.75 -12.10
CA CYS A 125 9.80 -3.08 -11.79
C CYS A 125 11.14 -3.30 -12.49
N ASP A 126 12.20 -3.51 -11.70
CA ASP A 126 13.41 -4.16 -12.24
C ASP A 126 13.16 -5.67 -12.43
N GLN A 127 14.06 -6.36 -13.13
CA GLN A 127 13.89 -7.78 -13.43
C GLN A 127 13.74 -8.64 -12.16
N TYR A 128 14.45 -8.29 -11.08
CA TYR A 128 14.38 -9.05 -9.83
C TYR A 128 12.99 -8.93 -9.16
N LEU A 129 12.45 -7.72 -9.07
CA LEU A 129 11.10 -7.51 -8.52
C LEU A 129 10.04 -8.15 -9.44
N PHE A 130 10.21 -8.02 -10.75
CA PHE A 130 9.33 -8.65 -11.73
C PHE A 130 9.25 -10.18 -11.53
N ASP A 131 10.38 -10.84 -11.43
CA ASP A 131 10.45 -12.29 -11.24
C ASP A 131 9.91 -12.70 -9.87
N GLN A 132 10.20 -11.92 -8.82
CA GLN A 132 9.70 -12.17 -7.47
C GLN A 132 8.16 -12.06 -7.37
N LEU A 133 7.57 -11.03 -7.96
CA LEU A 133 6.10 -10.88 -7.99
C LEU A 133 5.44 -12.01 -8.80
N ASN A 134 6.02 -12.40 -9.92
CA ASN A 134 5.55 -13.55 -10.70
C ASN A 134 5.67 -14.86 -9.91
N LEU A 135 6.74 -15.02 -9.13
CA LEU A 135 6.90 -16.19 -8.26
C LEU A 135 5.82 -16.24 -7.18
N PHE A 136 5.52 -15.12 -6.53
CA PHE A 136 4.40 -15.05 -5.56
C PHE A 136 3.08 -15.47 -6.18
N ARG A 137 2.76 -14.95 -7.37
CA ARG A 137 1.57 -15.32 -8.14
C ARG A 137 1.54 -16.80 -8.48
N SER A 138 2.65 -17.35 -8.96
CA SER A 138 2.77 -18.76 -9.35
C SER A 138 2.60 -19.70 -8.17
N VAL A 139 3.18 -19.37 -7.01
CA VAL A 139 3.01 -20.17 -5.79
C VAL A 139 1.54 -20.19 -5.36
N HIS A 140 0.82 -19.08 -5.46
CA HIS A 140 -0.62 -19.05 -5.14
C HIS A 140 -1.43 -19.93 -6.12
N ARG A 141 -1.14 -19.82 -7.42
CA ARG A 141 -1.83 -20.60 -8.47
C ARG A 141 -1.59 -22.10 -8.33
N ASP A 142 -0.32 -22.49 -8.16
CA ASP A 142 0.11 -23.89 -8.34
C ASP A 142 0.11 -24.67 -7.00
N SER A 143 0.25 -23.98 -5.86
CA SER A 143 0.36 -24.59 -4.53
C SER A 143 -0.71 -24.11 -3.53
N GLY A 144 -1.59 -23.21 -3.95
CA GLY A 144 -2.71 -22.71 -3.17
C GLY A 144 -2.36 -21.63 -2.14
N PHE A 145 -3.42 -21.05 -1.57
CA PHE A 145 -3.32 -19.89 -0.70
C PHE A 145 -2.40 -20.06 0.50
N LEU A 146 -2.49 -21.19 1.23
CA LEU A 146 -1.70 -21.37 2.46
C LEU A 146 -0.19 -21.44 2.19
N THR A 147 0.21 -22.06 1.08
CA THR A 147 1.62 -22.10 0.67
C THR A 147 2.11 -20.71 0.24
N PHE A 148 1.28 -20.01 -0.53
CA PHE A 148 1.54 -18.61 -0.89
C PHE A 148 1.68 -17.72 0.35
N GLN A 149 0.76 -17.82 1.29
CA GLN A 149 0.76 -17.04 2.53
C GLN A 149 2.06 -17.27 3.33
N GLU A 150 2.46 -18.54 3.53
CA GLU A 150 3.70 -18.86 4.23
C GLU A 150 4.93 -18.32 3.49
N PHE A 151 4.95 -18.49 2.17
CA PHE A 151 6.04 -18.01 1.33
C PHE A 151 6.20 -16.49 1.43
N VAL A 152 5.12 -15.72 1.26
CA VAL A 152 5.17 -14.26 1.34
C VAL A 152 5.48 -13.78 2.76
N CYS A 153 4.99 -14.45 3.81
CA CYS A 153 5.33 -14.13 5.18
C CYS A 153 6.84 -14.20 5.45
N ILE A 154 7.52 -15.22 4.91
CA ILE A 154 8.98 -15.38 5.08
C ILE A 154 9.75 -14.19 4.48
N TYR A 155 9.29 -13.62 3.37
CA TYR A 155 9.90 -12.45 2.75
C TYR A 155 9.52 -11.11 3.42
N SER A 156 8.37 -11.09 4.10
CA SER A 156 7.76 -9.84 4.58
C SER A 156 8.08 -9.51 6.04
N PHE A 157 8.45 -10.49 6.84
CA PHE A 157 8.71 -10.30 8.27
C PHE A 157 10.14 -10.67 8.65
N LEU A 158 10.64 -10.03 9.71
CA LEU A 158 11.92 -10.45 10.31
C LEU A 158 11.82 -11.88 10.86
N PRO A 159 12.89 -12.70 10.78
CA PRO A 159 12.88 -14.08 11.25
C PRO A 159 12.43 -14.23 12.71
N GLU A 160 12.86 -13.34 13.58
CA GLU A 160 12.51 -13.35 15.01
C GLU A 160 11.02 -13.15 15.18
N PHE A 161 10.46 -12.13 14.51
CA PHE A 161 9.02 -11.84 14.56
C PHE A 161 8.20 -12.99 13.97
N TYR A 162 8.63 -13.53 12.83
CA TYR A 162 7.95 -14.67 12.19
C TYR A 162 7.91 -15.88 13.12
N ASN A 163 9.05 -16.26 13.73
CA ASN A 163 9.13 -17.42 14.61
C ASN A 163 8.20 -17.32 15.82
N GLU A 164 8.11 -16.14 16.43
CA GLU A 164 7.24 -15.88 17.58
C GLU A 164 5.76 -15.82 17.23
N ASN A 165 5.44 -15.37 16.00
CA ASN A 165 4.08 -15.03 15.60
C ASN A 165 3.51 -15.89 14.47
N LYS A 166 4.20 -16.95 14.03
CA LYS A 166 3.79 -17.82 12.92
C LYS A 166 2.31 -18.24 13.03
N HIS A 167 1.86 -18.61 14.21
CA HIS A 167 0.49 -19.05 14.48
C HIS A 167 -0.59 -17.96 14.26
N ARG A 168 -0.20 -16.69 14.24
CA ARG A 168 -1.08 -15.52 13.97
C ARG A 168 -0.94 -15.01 12.54
N LEU A 169 0.20 -15.25 11.91
CA LEU A 169 0.48 -14.81 10.54
C LEU A 169 -0.16 -15.73 9.51
N LEU A 170 -0.25 -17.02 9.82
CA LEU A 170 -0.70 -18.05 8.89
C LEU A 170 -2.10 -18.57 9.25
N GLY A 171 -2.75 -19.16 8.27
CA GLY A 171 -4.07 -19.76 8.38
C GLY A 171 -5.17 -18.91 7.73
N PRO A 172 -6.42 -19.37 7.79
CA PRO A 172 -7.53 -18.74 7.07
C PRO A 172 -7.79 -17.28 7.44
N ASP A 173 -7.46 -16.90 8.67
CA ASP A 173 -7.66 -15.53 9.21
C ASP A 173 -6.33 -14.78 9.35
N GLY A 174 -5.23 -15.33 8.82
CA GLY A 174 -3.90 -14.74 8.86
C GLY A 174 -3.72 -13.61 7.84
N GLN A 175 -2.45 -13.34 7.52
CA GLN A 175 -2.10 -12.29 6.56
C GLN A 175 -2.65 -12.62 5.16
N TRP A 176 -2.98 -11.58 4.39
CA TRP A 176 -3.53 -11.70 3.02
C TRP A 176 -4.82 -12.55 2.91
N ARG A 177 -5.57 -12.76 3.98
CA ARG A 177 -6.80 -13.58 4.01
C ARG A 177 -7.81 -13.21 2.93
N GLU A 178 -7.82 -11.94 2.49
CA GLU A 178 -8.72 -11.45 1.44
C GLU A 178 -8.42 -12.05 0.06
N LEU A 179 -7.24 -12.68 -0.09
CA LEU A 179 -6.85 -13.41 -1.31
C LEU A 179 -7.18 -14.90 -1.23
N LYS A 180 -7.64 -15.39 -0.07
CA LYS A 180 -8.07 -16.79 0.08
C LYS A 180 -9.24 -17.06 -0.87
N ASP A 181 -9.14 -18.15 -1.62
CA ASP A 181 -10.13 -18.54 -2.61
C ASP A 181 -10.38 -17.50 -3.73
N ASN A 182 -9.49 -16.52 -3.87
CA ASN A 182 -9.62 -15.39 -4.79
C ASN A 182 -8.35 -15.17 -5.63
N TYR A 183 -7.88 -16.24 -6.28
CA TYR A 183 -6.68 -16.19 -7.12
C TYR A 183 -6.83 -15.19 -8.28
N GLY A 184 -8.01 -15.13 -8.92
CA GLY A 184 -8.24 -14.20 -10.04
C GLY A 184 -8.01 -12.73 -9.67
N THR A 185 -8.46 -12.31 -8.49
CA THR A 185 -8.14 -10.95 -8.00
C THR A 185 -6.65 -10.80 -7.70
N HIS A 186 -6.01 -11.79 -7.06
CA HIS A 186 -4.56 -11.71 -6.82
C HIS A 186 -3.77 -11.57 -8.12
N GLU A 187 -4.12 -12.33 -9.15
CA GLU A 187 -3.49 -12.23 -10.48
C GLU A 187 -3.60 -10.82 -11.06
N ARG A 188 -4.76 -10.19 -10.96
CA ARG A 188 -4.99 -8.80 -11.43
C ARG A 188 -4.20 -7.77 -10.63
N LEU A 189 -4.11 -7.93 -9.31
CA LEU A 189 -3.29 -7.06 -8.46
C LEU A 189 -1.80 -7.17 -8.81
N VAL A 190 -1.31 -8.39 -9.05
CA VAL A 190 0.08 -8.61 -9.48
C VAL A 190 0.33 -8.00 -10.85
N GLU A 191 -0.59 -8.18 -11.82
CA GLU A 191 -0.46 -7.57 -13.16
C GLU A 191 -0.34 -6.05 -13.08
N ALA A 192 -1.15 -5.41 -12.25
CA ALA A 192 -1.03 -3.96 -12.02
C ALA A 192 0.33 -3.58 -11.42
N CYS A 193 0.87 -4.41 -10.51
CA CYS A 193 2.21 -4.19 -9.94
C CYS A 193 3.31 -4.32 -11.00
N LEU A 194 3.24 -5.35 -11.85
CA LEU A 194 4.26 -5.64 -12.87
C LEU A 194 4.34 -4.56 -13.97
N THR A 195 3.20 -3.95 -14.29
CA THR A 195 3.08 -2.94 -15.36
C THR A 195 3.26 -1.51 -14.88
N HIS A 196 3.45 -1.30 -13.56
CA HIS A 196 3.64 0.03 -13.01
C HIS A 196 4.97 0.65 -13.43
N ASP A 197 4.89 1.87 -14.00
CA ASP A 197 6.06 2.68 -14.35
C ASP A 197 5.73 4.18 -14.23
N THR A 198 6.37 4.81 -13.26
CA THR A 198 6.34 6.26 -13.04
C THR A 198 7.72 6.90 -13.14
N MET A 199 8.76 6.12 -13.51
CA MET A 199 10.15 6.57 -13.44
C MET A 199 10.39 7.91 -14.12
N GLU A 200 9.92 8.08 -15.35
CA GLU A 200 10.10 9.31 -16.10
C GLU A 200 9.14 10.45 -15.68
N ARG A 201 8.22 10.17 -14.76
CA ARG A 201 7.20 11.12 -14.29
C ARG A 201 7.38 11.55 -12.84
N LEU A 202 8.40 11.02 -12.13
CA LEU A 202 8.64 11.32 -10.71
C LEU A 202 8.83 12.81 -10.45
N GLU A 203 9.53 13.52 -11.34
CA GLU A 203 9.77 14.97 -11.22
C GLU A 203 8.48 15.80 -11.26
N SER A 204 7.36 15.25 -11.78
CA SER A 204 6.07 15.93 -11.80
C SER A 204 5.32 15.87 -10.48
N ILE A 205 5.76 15.06 -9.52
CA ILE A 205 5.20 15.00 -8.18
C ILE A 205 5.59 16.25 -7.41
N GLN A 206 4.59 17.08 -7.09
CA GLN A 206 4.77 18.38 -6.43
C GLN A 206 4.57 18.31 -4.91
N ALA A 207 3.85 17.28 -4.44
CA ALA A 207 3.54 17.14 -3.03
C ALA A 207 4.80 16.82 -2.21
N PRO A 208 4.99 17.46 -1.03
CA PRO A 208 6.01 17.04 -0.08
C PRO A 208 5.97 15.53 0.12
N THR A 209 7.10 14.86 -0.06
CA THR A 209 7.15 13.40 -0.09
C THR A 209 8.19 12.86 0.89
N LEU A 210 7.75 11.88 1.70
CA LEU A 210 8.62 11.08 2.57
C LEU A 210 8.81 9.69 1.97
N ILE A 211 10.05 9.27 1.80
CA ILE A 211 10.43 7.91 1.42
C ILE A 211 11.04 7.21 2.64
N ILE A 212 10.40 6.13 3.08
CA ILE A 212 10.89 5.30 4.18
C ILE A 212 11.55 4.04 3.61
N HIS A 213 12.86 3.93 3.84
CA HIS A 213 13.65 2.76 3.44
C HIS A 213 13.67 1.73 4.58
N ALA A 214 13.02 0.60 4.40
CA ALA A 214 13.14 -0.55 5.30
C ALA A 214 14.40 -1.35 4.94
N ALA A 215 15.44 -1.27 5.76
CA ALA A 215 16.76 -1.79 5.39
C ALA A 215 16.83 -3.31 5.26
N LYS A 216 15.91 -4.05 5.89
CA LYS A 216 15.82 -5.51 5.85
C LYS A 216 14.66 -6.02 4.96
N ASP A 217 14.04 -5.14 4.18
CA ASP A 217 12.99 -5.51 3.25
C ASP A 217 13.59 -6.27 2.04
N MET A 218 13.20 -7.52 1.89
CA MET A 218 13.64 -8.41 0.80
C MET A 218 12.74 -8.31 -0.45
N VAL A 219 11.66 -7.54 -0.39
CA VAL A 219 10.73 -7.35 -1.52
C VAL A 219 11.01 -6.00 -2.18
N THR A 220 10.80 -4.91 -1.45
CA THR A 220 10.85 -3.53 -1.94
C THR A 220 11.68 -2.64 -1.00
N GLY A 221 12.89 -3.09 -0.70
CA GLY A 221 13.86 -2.39 0.14
C GLY A 221 14.55 -1.22 -0.56
N PRO A 222 15.69 -0.75 -0.04
CA PRO A 222 16.41 0.42 -0.57
C PRO A 222 16.68 0.37 -2.08
N ARG A 223 16.87 -0.83 -2.65
CA ARG A 223 17.05 -1.03 -4.10
C ARG A 223 15.95 -0.39 -4.95
N THR A 224 14.69 -0.47 -4.49
CA THR A 224 13.53 0.05 -5.22
C THR A 224 13.06 1.40 -4.71
N THR A 225 13.36 1.76 -3.45
CA THR A 225 12.90 3.01 -2.85
C THR A 225 13.89 4.18 -3.05
N LEU A 226 15.19 3.94 -3.18
CA LEU A 226 16.17 4.99 -3.48
C LEU A 226 15.92 5.72 -4.80
N PRO A 227 15.52 5.04 -5.91
CA PRO A 227 15.16 5.74 -7.14
C PRO A 227 14.00 6.74 -6.96
N LEU A 228 13.06 6.47 -6.06
CA LEU A 228 11.97 7.41 -5.74
C LEU A 228 12.49 8.65 -5.00
N GLU A 229 13.36 8.46 -4.00
CA GLU A 229 13.97 9.58 -3.28
C GLU A 229 14.76 10.49 -4.21
N TRP A 230 15.50 9.91 -5.16
CA TRP A 230 16.30 10.67 -6.11
C TRP A 230 15.49 11.33 -7.21
N GLY A 231 14.38 10.70 -7.61
CA GLY A 231 13.55 11.15 -8.74
C GLY A 231 12.47 12.16 -8.35
N ILE A 232 12.03 12.20 -7.09
CA ILE A 232 11.02 13.15 -6.62
C ILE A 232 11.71 14.38 -6.04
N ASN A 233 11.48 15.54 -6.65
CA ASN A 233 12.10 16.78 -6.22
C ASN A 233 11.76 17.14 -4.77
N GLY A 234 12.79 17.27 -3.91
CA GLY A 234 12.62 17.61 -2.50
C GLY A 234 12.09 16.49 -1.61
N ALA A 235 12.13 15.23 -2.06
CA ALA A 235 11.77 14.10 -1.22
C ALA A 235 12.70 13.98 0.00
N GLU A 236 12.12 13.70 1.18
CA GLU A 236 12.86 13.38 2.41
C GLU A 236 13.05 11.85 2.48
N GLY A 237 14.27 11.35 2.60
CA GLY A 237 14.59 9.93 2.81
C GLY A 237 14.88 9.61 4.27
N VAL A 238 14.30 8.54 4.81
CA VAL A 238 14.59 8.05 6.17
C VAL A 238 14.76 6.53 6.14
N THR A 239 15.83 6.01 6.78
CA THR A 239 16.10 4.56 6.84
C THR A 239 15.73 3.99 8.21
N MET A 240 14.83 3.01 8.22
CA MET A 240 14.53 2.15 9.36
C MET A 240 15.42 0.89 9.29
N LYS A 241 16.41 0.79 10.17
CA LYS A 241 17.48 -0.24 10.08
C LYS A 241 16.99 -1.66 10.36
N ASP A 242 16.05 -1.81 11.29
CA ASP A 242 15.57 -3.09 11.79
C ASP A 242 14.12 -3.37 11.41
N VAL A 243 13.78 -3.04 10.16
CA VAL A 243 12.44 -3.22 9.59
C VAL A 243 12.54 -3.99 8.27
N ALA A 244 11.69 -5.02 8.14
CA ALA A 244 11.44 -5.77 6.91
C ALA A 244 10.31 -5.11 6.09
N HIS A 245 9.74 -5.85 5.14
CA HIS A 245 8.67 -5.34 4.27
C HIS A 245 7.44 -4.84 5.06
N VAL A 246 7.06 -5.54 6.12
CA VAL A 246 5.97 -5.14 7.02
C VAL A 246 6.55 -4.63 8.34
N VAL A 247 6.11 -3.44 8.78
CA VAL A 247 6.47 -2.89 10.10
C VAL A 247 5.81 -3.73 11.18
N ALA A 248 6.60 -4.59 11.82
CA ALA A 248 6.17 -5.52 12.84
C ALA A 248 7.07 -5.44 14.08
N GLY A 249 6.48 -5.68 15.25
CA GLY A 249 7.16 -5.47 16.52
C GLY A 249 6.85 -4.12 17.17
N LYS A 250 7.02 -4.05 18.48
CA LYS A 250 6.62 -2.86 19.25
C LYS A 250 7.53 -1.66 18.98
N GLU A 251 8.83 -1.88 18.96
CA GLU A 251 9.84 -0.82 18.78
C GLU A 251 9.77 -0.26 17.37
N GLN A 252 9.68 -1.13 16.36
CA GLN A 252 9.55 -0.76 14.96
C GLN A 252 8.28 0.07 14.69
N LYS A 253 7.16 -0.29 15.32
CA LYS A 253 5.92 0.48 15.21
C LYS A 253 6.02 1.86 15.88
N ILE A 254 6.72 1.97 17.00
CA ILE A 254 6.96 3.26 17.67
C ILE A 254 7.85 4.14 16.78
N GLU A 255 8.95 3.61 16.26
CA GLU A 255 9.85 4.32 15.34
C GLU A 255 9.10 4.82 14.10
N PHE A 256 8.32 3.92 13.46
CA PHE A 256 7.49 4.28 12.31
C PHE A 256 6.49 5.41 12.64
N CYS A 257 5.77 5.31 13.76
CA CYS A 257 4.83 6.35 14.16
C CYS A 257 5.53 7.71 14.38
N ASN A 258 6.70 7.71 15.01
CA ASN A 258 7.48 8.95 15.24
C ASN A 258 7.90 9.60 13.90
N ILE A 259 8.38 8.80 12.95
CA ILE A 259 8.75 9.26 11.62
C ILE A 259 7.53 9.83 10.89
N LEU A 260 6.44 9.05 10.83
CA LEU A 260 5.20 9.43 10.16
C LEU A 260 4.64 10.75 10.72
N PHE A 261 4.43 10.82 12.04
CA PHE A 261 3.82 12.02 12.65
C PHE A 261 4.72 13.24 12.58
N SER A 262 6.04 13.07 12.67
CA SER A 262 6.98 14.18 12.48
C SER A 262 6.89 14.76 11.07
N PHE A 263 6.66 13.93 10.06
CA PHE A 263 6.46 14.38 8.69
C PHE A 263 5.09 15.04 8.49
N LEU A 264 4.00 14.38 8.91
CA LEU A 264 2.64 14.91 8.75
C LEU A 264 2.45 16.26 9.47
N ALA A 265 3.10 16.46 10.62
CA ALA A 265 3.03 17.72 11.37
C ALA A 265 3.73 18.91 10.69
N LYS A 266 4.63 18.67 9.73
CA LYS A 266 5.30 19.73 8.95
C LYS A 266 4.45 20.22 7.78
N HIS A 267 3.54 19.40 7.36
CA HIS A 267 2.76 19.58 6.13
C HIS A 267 1.26 19.48 6.42
#